data_6ad60bd4c46fb3e42475cca5a427061b
#
_entry.id   6ad60bd4c46fb3e42475cca5a427061b
#
_cell.length_a   1.000
_cell.length_b   1.000
_cell.length_c   1.000
_cell.angle_alpha   90.00
_cell.angle_beta   90.00
_cell.angle_gamma   90.00
#
_symmetry.space_group_name_H-M   'P 1'
#
loop_
_entity.id
_entity.type
_entity.pdbx_description
1 polymer ?
#
loop_
_entity_poly.entity_id
_entity_poly.type
_entity_poly.pdbx_seq_one_letter_code
_entity_poly.pdbx_strand_id
1 'polypeptide(L)'
;MLNKLIFANLGHRPIRTLLSVLAVAVEVTMILTLVGVSHGTLDQSAQRARGVGADIWFRPPGSSAIGLSTAPMSDKIPALLMTEPQVTFAMGTMVQPLSGFDTLTGLDLEDFRKLNGGFHYLQGGPLVNDNDMIVDEYYAQQKHLHVGDTVNLMNHDWKLVGIFESGKLARVCVKLKVLQELTGNPGHLSQIFIKVEDPKNAQAVVEQLRAK
;
A
#
# COMPACT_ATOMS: atom_id res chain seq x y z
N MET A 1 -31.22 21.01 43.28
CA MET A 1 -31.12 19.97 44.32
C MET A 1 -30.45 18.70 43.80
N LEU A 2 -30.74 18.23 42.60
CA LEU A 2 -30.19 16.98 42.01
C LEU A 2 -28.65 16.96 41.98
N ASN A 3 -28.02 18.05 41.51
CA ASN A 3 -26.55 18.12 41.41
C ASN A 3 -25.83 18.03 42.75
N LYS A 4 -26.39 18.56 43.86
CA LYS A 4 -25.82 18.42 45.21
C LYS A 4 -25.84 16.96 45.69
N LEU A 5 -26.91 16.24 45.37
CA LEU A 5 -27.04 14.81 45.72
C LEU A 5 -26.05 13.92 44.91
N ILE A 6 -25.85 14.25 43.65
CA ILE A 6 -24.88 13.53 42.79
C ILE A 6 -23.45 13.73 43.34
N PHE A 7 -23.04 14.96 43.62
CA PHE A 7 -21.70 15.24 44.16
C PHE A 7 -21.50 14.67 45.57
N ALA A 8 -22.51 14.67 46.42
CA ALA A 8 -22.45 14.06 47.74
C ALA A 8 -22.30 12.51 47.63
N ASN A 9 -22.99 11.88 46.69
CA ASN A 9 -22.89 10.44 46.48
C ASN A 9 -21.55 10.00 45.88
N LEU A 10 -20.98 10.81 44.97
CA LEU A 10 -19.63 10.64 44.41
C LEU A 10 -18.55 10.73 45.49
N GLY A 11 -18.72 11.65 46.48
CA GLY A 11 -17.75 11.83 47.59
C GLY A 11 -17.86 10.76 48.70
N HIS A 12 -19.00 10.07 48.82
CA HIS A 12 -19.21 9.08 49.92
C HIS A 12 -18.49 7.72 49.64
N ARG A 13 -18.18 7.41 48.35
CA ARG A 13 -17.44 6.15 47.98
C ARG A 13 -16.42 6.45 46.90
N PRO A 14 -15.33 7.19 47.25
CA PRO A 14 -14.39 7.70 46.24
C PRO A 14 -13.68 6.59 45.44
N ILE A 15 -13.34 5.49 46.08
CA ILE A 15 -12.67 4.36 45.41
C ILE A 15 -13.56 3.71 44.34
N ARG A 16 -14.86 3.51 44.63
CA ARG A 16 -15.81 2.93 43.67
C ARG A 16 -16.03 3.87 42.48
N THR A 17 -16.15 5.16 42.75
CA THR A 17 -16.29 6.17 41.70
C THR A 17 -15.07 6.25 40.84
N LEU A 18 -13.86 6.24 41.44
CA LEU A 18 -12.60 6.25 40.69
C LEU A 18 -12.47 5.01 39.77
N LEU A 19 -12.79 3.83 40.28
CA LEU A 19 -12.75 2.59 39.48
C LEU A 19 -13.74 2.63 38.32
N SER A 20 -14.97 3.15 38.55
CA SER A 20 -15.95 3.28 37.45
C SER A 20 -15.51 4.27 36.39
N VAL A 21 -14.95 5.42 36.78
CA VAL A 21 -14.41 6.42 35.84
C VAL A 21 -13.23 5.85 35.07
N LEU A 22 -12.33 5.14 35.75
CA LEU A 22 -11.17 4.48 35.11
C LEU A 22 -11.62 3.43 34.08
N ALA A 23 -12.61 2.60 34.43
CA ALA A 23 -13.16 1.61 33.50
C ALA A 23 -13.70 2.25 32.22
N VAL A 24 -14.55 3.27 32.38
CA VAL A 24 -15.11 4.00 31.23
C VAL A 24 -14.01 4.73 30.43
N ALA A 25 -13.03 5.32 31.11
CA ALA A 25 -11.91 6.00 30.44
C ALA A 25 -11.08 5.03 29.59
N VAL A 26 -10.81 3.83 30.10
CA VAL A 26 -10.10 2.78 29.36
C VAL A 26 -10.89 2.32 28.14
N GLU A 27 -12.21 2.08 28.28
CA GLU A 27 -13.07 1.68 27.16
C GLU A 27 -13.12 2.76 26.08
N VAL A 28 -13.34 4.01 26.45
CA VAL A 28 -13.38 5.14 25.51
C VAL A 28 -12.03 5.30 24.79
N THR A 29 -10.93 5.23 25.54
CA THR A 29 -9.58 5.32 24.95
C THR A 29 -9.33 4.19 23.97
N MET A 30 -9.73 2.95 24.30
CA MET A 30 -9.58 1.80 23.42
C MET A 30 -10.40 1.97 22.13
N ILE A 31 -11.65 2.42 22.21
CA ILE A 31 -12.48 2.68 21.03
C ILE A 31 -11.87 3.78 20.16
N LEU A 32 -11.47 4.91 20.76
CA LEU A 32 -10.88 6.02 20.01
C LEU A 32 -9.56 5.61 19.33
N THR A 33 -8.73 4.82 20.02
CA THR A 33 -7.49 4.30 19.44
C THR A 33 -7.77 3.37 18.27
N LEU A 34 -8.72 2.45 18.42
CA LEU A 34 -9.09 1.50 17.33
C LEU A 34 -9.64 2.25 16.12
N VAL A 35 -10.53 3.20 16.33
CA VAL A 35 -11.10 4.02 15.25
C VAL A 35 -10.02 4.89 14.59
N GLY A 36 -9.14 5.52 15.37
CA GLY A 36 -8.05 6.35 14.86
C GLY A 36 -7.07 5.56 14.00
N VAL A 37 -6.64 4.38 14.46
CA VAL A 37 -5.76 3.49 13.70
C VAL A 37 -6.45 3.00 12.42
N SER A 38 -7.71 2.62 12.51
CA SER A 38 -8.49 2.14 11.37
C SER A 38 -8.63 3.21 10.28
N HIS A 39 -9.02 4.43 10.65
CA HIS A 39 -9.09 5.55 9.71
C HIS A 39 -7.73 5.90 9.12
N GLY A 40 -6.68 5.98 9.93
CA GLY A 40 -5.34 6.30 9.44
C GLY A 40 -4.82 5.28 8.40
N THR A 41 -5.08 3.99 8.62
CA THR A 41 -4.68 2.92 7.67
C THR A 41 -5.47 2.99 6.36
N LEU A 42 -6.77 3.26 6.44
CA LEU A 42 -7.62 3.39 5.25
C LEU A 42 -7.24 4.62 4.41
N ASP A 43 -7.00 5.76 5.05
CA ASP A 43 -6.58 6.99 4.37
C ASP A 43 -5.23 6.83 3.67
N GLN A 44 -4.25 6.24 4.32
CA GLN A 44 -2.95 5.94 3.70
C GLN A 44 -3.07 4.97 2.51
N SER A 45 -3.93 3.96 2.64
CA SER A 45 -4.17 3.00 1.55
C SER A 45 -4.88 3.68 0.36
N ALA A 46 -5.85 4.54 0.63
CA ALA A 46 -6.54 5.32 -0.38
C ALA A 46 -5.62 6.33 -1.08
N GLN A 47 -4.73 7.01 -0.34
CA GLN A 47 -3.73 7.91 -0.91
C GLN A 47 -2.78 7.17 -1.84
N ARG A 48 -2.27 6.00 -1.42
CA ARG A 48 -1.39 5.17 -2.28
C ARG A 48 -2.09 4.70 -3.54
N ALA A 49 -3.34 4.27 -3.44
CA ALA A 49 -4.13 3.86 -4.60
C ALA A 49 -4.35 5.02 -5.60
N ARG A 50 -4.65 6.22 -5.09
CA ARG A 50 -4.79 7.44 -5.92
C ARG A 50 -3.45 7.88 -6.51
N GLY A 51 -2.37 7.77 -5.74
CA GLY A 51 -1.02 8.14 -6.16
C GLY A 51 -0.42 7.24 -7.25
N VAL A 52 -1.04 6.09 -7.53
CA VAL A 52 -0.68 5.25 -8.69
C VAL A 52 -1.06 5.92 -10.00
N GLY A 53 -2.12 6.75 -10.03
CA GLY A 53 -2.60 7.41 -11.23
C GLY A 53 -3.30 6.50 -12.23
N ALA A 54 -3.72 5.30 -11.80
CA ALA A 54 -4.52 4.36 -12.58
C ALA A 54 -6.01 4.54 -12.31
N ASP A 55 -6.83 4.29 -13.32
CA ASP A 55 -8.30 4.39 -13.22
C ASP A 55 -8.92 3.05 -12.82
N ILE A 56 -8.30 1.94 -13.21
CA ILE A 56 -8.77 0.58 -12.93
C ILE A 56 -7.63 -0.23 -12.30
N TRP A 57 -7.97 -0.99 -11.27
CA TRP A 57 -7.09 -1.92 -10.61
C TRP A 57 -7.54 -3.35 -10.91
N PHE A 58 -6.80 -4.04 -11.76
CA PHE A 58 -7.10 -5.39 -12.17
C PHE A 58 -6.31 -6.40 -11.32
N ARG A 59 -7.03 -7.34 -10.73
CA ARG A 59 -6.50 -8.41 -9.86
C ARG A 59 -7.12 -9.76 -10.19
N PRO A 60 -6.44 -10.87 -9.89
CA PRO A 60 -7.03 -12.20 -10.04
C PRO A 60 -8.28 -12.36 -9.15
N PRO A 61 -9.24 -13.19 -9.58
CA PRO A 61 -10.39 -13.51 -8.74
C PRO A 61 -9.93 -14.18 -7.42
N GLY A 62 -10.61 -13.81 -6.31
CA GLY A 62 -10.26 -14.31 -4.97
C GLY A 62 -9.12 -13.54 -4.28
N SER A 63 -8.48 -12.57 -4.93
CA SER A 63 -7.53 -11.69 -4.26
C SER A 63 -8.24 -10.65 -3.41
N SER A 64 -7.79 -10.47 -2.17
CA SER A 64 -8.31 -9.42 -1.28
C SER A 64 -7.57 -8.11 -1.48
N ALA A 65 -8.27 -6.97 -1.41
CA ALA A 65 -7.64 -5.64 -1.42
C ALA A 65 -6.78 -5.40 -0.17
N ILE A 66 -7.07 -6.08 0.92
CA ILE A 66 -6.39 -5.98 2.22
C ILE A 66 -5.56 -7.23 2.50
N GLY A 67 -5.98 -8.39 1.94
CA GLY A 67 -5.28 -9.66 2.10
C GLY A 67 -4.11 -9.76 1.13
N LEU A 68 -2.99 -10.20 1.65
CA LEU A 68 -1.73 -10.35 0.95
C LEU A 68 -1.69 -11.59 0.05
N SER A 69 -2.84 -12.22 -0.22
CA SER A 69 -2.95 -13.37 -1.11
C SER A 69 -3.21 -12.89 -2.54
N THR A 70 -2.23 -13.05 -3.40
CA THR A 70 -2.33 -12.73 -4.82
C THR A 70 -2.06 -14.00 -5.62
N ALA A 71 -3.06 -14.47 -6.38
CA ALA A 71 -2.82 -15.50 -7.37
C ALA A 71 -1.92 -14.94 -8.49
N PRO A 72 -0.97 -15.71 -9.03
CA PRO A 72 -0.10 -15.26 -10.09
C PRO A 72 -0.87 -15.08 -11.41
N MET A 73 -0.65 -13.96 -12.09
CA MET A 73 -1.15 -13.68 -13.43
C MET A 73 0.02 -13.62 -14.42
N SER A 74 -0.23 -13.94 -15.70
CA SER A 74 0.81 -13.81 -16.73
C SER A 74 1.19 -12.34 -16.98
N ASP A 75 2.48 -12.07 -17.16
CA ASP A 75 3.02 -10.78 -17.55
C ASP A 75 2.66 -10.34 -18.98
N LYS A 76 2.02 -11.21 -19.78
CA LYS A 76 1.49 -10.92 -21.11
C LYS A 76 0.14 -10.18 -21.04
N ILE A 77 -0.57 -10.24 -19.91
CA ILE A 77 -1.90 -9.65 -19.77
C ILE A 77 -1.88 -8.12 -19.97
N PRO A 78 -0.94 -7.33 -19.45
CA PRO A 78 -0.89 -5.89 -19.73
C PRO A 78 -0.85 -5.56 -21.23
N ALA A 79 -0.05 -6.30 -22.01
CA ALA A 79 0.02 -6.13 -23.46
C ALA A 79 -1.31 -6.46 -24.15
N LEU A 80 -2.01 -7.50 -23.69
CA LEU A 80 -3.33 -7.86 -24.19
C LEU A 80 -4.37 -6.77 -23.84
N LEU A 81 -4.36 -6.23 -22.62
CA LEU A 81 -5.26 -5.16 -22.20
C LEU A 81 -5.06 -3.87 -23.02
N MET A 82 -3.84 -3.57 -23.42
CA MET A 82 -3.55 -2.42 -24.28
C MET A 82 -4.07 -2.58 -25.72
N THR A 83 -4.57 -3.74 -26.13
CA THR A 83 -5.27 -3.89 -27.43
C THR A 83 -6.73 -3.42 -27.38
N GLU A 84 -7.27 -3.18 -26.18
CA GLU A 84 -8.64 -2.68 -26.00
C GLU A 84 -8.73 -1.17 -26.34
N PRO A 85 -9.73 -0.74 -27.13
CA PRO A 85 -9.78 0.62 -27.66
C PRO A 85 -9.81 1.75 -26.62
N GLN A 86 -10.27 1.46 -25.40
CA GLN A 86 -10.43 2.44 -24.33
C GLN A 86 -9.28 2.41 -23.31
N VAL A 87 -8.32 1.48 -23.46
CA VAL A 87 -7.16 1.34 -22.58
C VAL A 87 -5.99 2.08 -23.20
N THR A 88 -5.51 3.12 -22.52
CA THR A 88 -4.36 3.90 -22.96
C THR A 88 -3.04 3.31 -22.48
N PHE A 89 -3.02 2.72 -21.29
CA PHE A 89 -1.84 2.11 -20.73
C PHE A 89 -2.18 1.05 -19.68
N ALA A 90 -1.36 0.01 -19.59
CA ALA A 90 -1.48 -1.02 -18.56
C ALA A 90 -0.08 -1.39 -18.03
N MET A 91 0.09 -1.36 -16.70
CA MET A 91 1.33 -1.69 -16.01
C MET A 91 1.11 -2.84 -15.05
N GLY A 92 1.95 -3.86 -15.14
CA GLY A 92 1.96 -4.98 -14.20
C GLY A 92 2.90 -4.74 -13.03
N THR A 93 2.52 -5.21 -11.85
CA THR A 93 3.39 -5.24 -10.67
C THR A 93 3.27 -6.57 -9.94
N MET A 94 4.34 -6.93 -9.23
CA MET A 94 4.35 -8.06 -8.33
C MET A 94 4.46 -7.56 -6.89
N VAL A 95 3.62 -8.08 -6.01
CA VAL A 95 3.60 -7.74 -4.59
C VAL A 95 3.90 -8.98 -3.77
N GLN A 96 4.91 -8.88 -2.93
CA GLN A 96 5.30 -9.93 -2.02
C GLN A 96 5.15 -9.44 -0.58
N PRO A 97 4.38 -10.15 0.27
CA PRO A 97 4.29 -9.84 1.68
C PRO A 97 5.64 -9.96 2.38
N LEU A 98 5.92 -9.01 3.24
CA LEU A 98 7.00 -9.05 4.24
C LEU A 98 6.40 -9.31 5.62
N SER A 99 7.18 -9.07 6.68
CA SER A 99 6.67 -9.19 8.04
C SER A 99 5.70 -8.04 8.38
N GLY A 100 4.60 -8.35 9.05
CA GLY A 100 3.58 -7.37 9.43
C GLY A 100 2.72 -6.91 8.25
N PHE A 101 2.58 -5.61 8.06
CA PHE A 101 1.82 -5.00 6.97
C PHE A 101 2.70 -4.47 5.83
N ASP A 102 4.00 -4.70 5.91
CA ASP A 102 4.93 -4.25 4.89
C ASP A 102 4.90 -5.20 3.67
N THR A 103 5.06 -4.63 2.49
CA THR A 103 5.12 -5.37 1.22
C THR A 103 6.31 -4.92 0.42
N LEU A 104 6.96 -5.87 -0.26
CA LEU A 104 7.95 -5.61 -1.28
C LEU A 104 7.25 -5.61 -2.64
N THR A 105 7.37 -4.54 -3.39
CA THR A 105 6.70 -4.39 -4.68
C THR A 105 7.73 -4.30 -5.81
N GLY A 106 7.63 -5.27 -6.72
CA GLY A 106 8.38 -5.27 -7.96
C GLY A 106 7.63 -4.52 -9.05
N LEU A 107 8.30 -3.57 -9.70
CA LEU A 107 7.73 -2.78 -10.78
C LEU A 107 8.78 -2.46 -11.85
N ASP A 108 8.32 -2.07 -13.04
CA ASP A 108 9.13 -1.40 -14.04
C ASP A 108 9.02 0.12 -13.83
N LEU A 109 10.15 0.80 -13.62
CA LEU A 109 10.16 2.25 -13.35
C LEU A 109 9.75 3.08 -14.57
N GLU A 110 10.05 2.62 -15.77
CA GLU A 110 9.67 3.32 -16.99
C GLU A 110 8.17 3.28 -17.22
N ASP A 111 7.57 2.12 -16.98
CA ASP A 111 6.12 1.97 -17.08
C ASP A 111 5.41 2.76 -15.98
N PHE A 112 5.95 2.79 -14.77
CA PHE A 112 5.41 3.62 -13.69
C PHE A 112 5.51 5.12 -14.03
N ARG A 113 6.61 5.54 -14.68
CA ARG A 113 6.75 6.93 -15.15
C ARG A 113 5.74 7.29 -16.23
N LYS A 114 5.43 6.38 -17.15
CA LYS A 114 4.40 6.57 -18.18
C LYS A 114 3.00 6.66 -17.56
N LEU A 115 2.74 5.89 -16.50
CA LEU A 115 1.43 5.85 -15.86
C LEU A 115 1.11 7.14 -15.09
N ASN A 116 2.04 7.67 -14.28
CA ASN A 116 1.79 8.79 -13.36
C ASN A 116 2.93 9.81 -13.21
N GLY A 117 3.94 9.78 -14.09
CA GLY A 117 5.10 10.68 -14.00
C GLY A 117 6.24 10.16 -13.11
N GLY A 118 6.08 9.01 -12.43
CA GLY A 118 7.13 8.37 -11.64
C GLY A 118 7.18 8.82 -10.18
N PHE A 119 8.27 8.47 -9.51
CA PHE A 119 8.54 8.85 -8.12
C PHE A 119 9.19 10.24 -8.03
N HIS A 120 8.83 10.98 -6.98
CA HIS A 120 9.54 12.18 -6.58
C HIS A 120 10.57 11.79 -5.53
N TYR A 121 11.86 11.80 -5.90
CA TYR A 121 12.94 11.42 -5.00
C TYR A 121 13.30 12.57 -4.07
N LEU A 122 13.32 12.31 -2.77
CA LEU A 122 13.79 13.24 -1.74
C LEU A 122 15.29 13.10 -1.51
N GLN A 123 15.80 11.87 -1.64
CA GLN A 123 17.23 11.56 -1.53
C GLN A 123 17.60 10.43 -2.49
N GLY A 124 18.84 10.43 -2.99
CA GLY A 124 19.33 9.41 -3.89
C GLY A 124 18.69 9.46 -5.28
N GLY A 125 18.36 8.30 -5.85
CA GLY A 125 17.87 8.20 -7.22
C GLY A 125 17.11 6.90 -7.52
N PRO A 126 16.86 6.64 -8.82
CA PRO A 126 16.09 5.48 -9.27
C PRO A 126 16.87 4.16 -9.14
N LEU A 127 16.14 3.04 -9.32
CA LEU A 127 16.71 1.71 -9.44
C LEU A 127 17.54 1.60 -10.73
N VAL A 128 18.83 1.32 -10.60
CA VAL A 128 19.75 1.13 -11.74
C VAL A 128 20.22 -0.33 -11.81
N ASN A 129 20.70 -0.88 -10.70
CA ASN A 129 21.20 -2.24 -10.61
C ASN A 129 20.10 -3.20 -10.13
N ASP A 130 20.34 -4.49 -10.24
CA ASP A 130 19.35 -5.51 -9.88
C ASP A 130 19.13 -5.63 -8.36
N ASN A 131 20.15 -5.31 -7.56
CA ASN A 131 20.04 -5.32 -6.11
C ASN A 131 19.64 -3.95 -5.52
N ASP A 132 19.24 -3.00 -6.36
CA ASP A 132 18.80 -1.70 -5.89
C ASP A 132 17.37 -1.77 -5.32
N MET A 133 17.16 -1.01 -4.26
CA MET A 133 15.87 -0.80 -3.59
C MET A 133 15.63 0.69 -3.38
N ILE A 134 14.40 1.11 -3.53
CA ILE A 134 13.93 2.43 -3.13
C ILE A 134 12.80 2.29 -2.12
N VAL A 135 12.71 3.24 -1.19
CA VAL A 135 11.68 3.22 -0.15
C VAL A 135 11.00 4.57 -0.01
N ASP A 136 9.78 4.59 0.55
CA ASP A 136 9.14 5.84 0.93
C ASP A 136 9.80 6.44 2.20
N GLU A 137 9.61 7.74 2.40
CA GLU A 137 10.16 8.48 3.54
C GLU A 137 9.72 7.92 4.90
N TYR A 138 8.47 7.42 5.00
CA TYR A 138 7.97 6.85 6.26
C TYR A 138 8.61 5.51 6.59
N TYR A 139 8.84 4.65 5.59
CA TYR A 139 9.55 3.41 5.80
C TYR A 139 11.00 3.65 6.20
N ALA A 140 11.67 4.61 5.51
CA ALA A 140 13.03 5.00 5.85
C ALA A 140 13.13 5.52 7.29
N GLN A 141 12.22 6.41 7.71
CA GLN A 141 12.18 6.93 9.08
C GLN A 141 11.88 5.84 10.11
N GLN A 142 10.91 4.98 9.86
CA GLN A 142 10.50 3.90 10.76
C GLN A 142 11.61 2.89 11.01
N LYS A 143 12.41 2.60 9.98
CA LYS A 143 13.50 1.62 10.02
C LYS A 143 14.89 2.27 10.21
N HIS A 144 14.95 3.60 10.36
CA HIS A 144 16.20 4.38 10.50
C HIS A 144 17.19 4.12 9.35
N LEU A 145 16.69 4.07 8.11
CA LEU A 145 17.47 3.77 6.91
C LEU A 145 17.94 5.05 6.20
N HIS A 146 19.14 4.97 5.62
CA HIS A 146 19.75 6.04 4.83
C HIS A 146 20.16 5.51 3.45
N VAL A 147 20.22 6.39 2.47
CA VAL A 147 20.72 6.04 1.14
C VAL A 147 22.16 5.51 1.24
N GLY A 148 22.39 4.35 0.67
CA GLY A 148 23.65 3.60 0.74
C GLY A 148 23.64 2.40 1.68
N ASP A 149 22.66 2.31 2.58
CA ASP A 149 22.50 1.17 3.48
C ASP A 149 22.17 -0.12 2.71
N THR A 150 22.57 -1.24 3.30
CA THR A 150 22.17 -2.57 2.83
C THR A 150 21.11 -3.14 3.74
N VAL A 151 20.00 -3.58 3.16
CA VAL A 151 18.84 -4.11 3.89
C VAL A 151 18.56 -5.53 3.43
N ASN A 152 18.56 -6.49 4.36
CA ASN A 152 18.19 -7.87 4.04
C ASN A 152 16.68 -8.05 4.09
N LEU A 153 16.06 -8.33 2.94
CA LEU A 153 14.64 -8.67 2.80
C LEU A 153 14.51 -9.92 1.95
N MET A 154 13.71 -10.89 2.39
CA MET A 154 13.52 -12.17 1.70
C MET A 154 14.83 -12.96 1.50
N ASN A 155 15.73 -12.89 2.47
CA ASN A 155 17.06 -13.54 2.41
C ASN A 155 17.93 -13.04 1.22
N HIS A 156 17.69 -11.81 0.77
CA HIS A 156 18.42 -11.12 -0.28
C HIS A 156 18.86 -9.74 0.22
N ASP A 157 20.10 -9.35 -0.10
CA ASP A 157 20.69 -8.09 0.31
C ASP A 157 20.40 -7.01 -0.73
N TRP A 158 19.58 -6.04 -0.35
CA TRP A 158 19.19 -4.90 -1.17
C TRP A 158 19.98 -3.66 -0.78
N LYS A 159 20.46 -2.92 -1.77
CA LYS A 159 21.09 -1.62 -1.57
C LYS A 159 20.04 -0.52 -1.66
N LEU A 160 19.85 0.24 -0.60
CA LEU A 160 18.97 1.41 -0.62
C LEU A 160 19.62 2.55 -1.43
N VAL A 161 19.07 2.84 -2.61
CA VAL A 161 19.60 3.84 -3.54
C VAL A 161 18.78 5.12 -3.58
N GLY A 162 17.53 5.09 -3.12
CA GLY A 162 16.68 6.27 -3.13
C GLY A 162 15.57 6.22 -2.10
N ILE A 163 15.24 7.41 -1.60
CA ILE A 163 14.09 7.66 -0.72
C ILE A 163 13.14 8.60 -1.47
N PHE A 164 11.88 8.22 -1.60
CA PHE A 164 10.88 8.97 -2.33
C PHE A 164 9.72 9.43 -1.43
N GLU A 165 8.98 10.42 -1.92
CA GLU A 165 7.80 10.98 -1.25
C GLU A 165 6.71 9.92 -1.14
N SER A 166 6.13 9.77 0.06
CA SER A 166 5.07 8.81 0.34
C SER A 166 3.78 9.06 -0.46
N GLY A 167 2.87 8.09 -0.44
CA GLY A 167 1.56 8.21 -1.09
C GLY A 167 1.51 7.70 -2.52
N LYS A 168 2.57 7.06 -3.02
CA LYS A 168 2.60 6.42 -4.35
C LYS A 168 2.83 4.93 -4.23
N LEU A 169 2.01 4.14 -4.91
CA LEU A 169 2.10 2.68 -5.13
C LEU A 169 2.39 1.84 -3.87
N ALA A 170 3.62 1.87 -3.36
CA ALA A 170 4.09 1.01 -2.29
C ALA A 170 5.16 1.71 -1.45
N ARG A 171 5.49 1.13 -0.29
CA ARG A 171 6.51 1.65 0.62
C ARG A 171 7.92 1.21 0.26
N VAL A 172 8.06 -0.01 -0.28
CA VAL A 172 9.33 -0.60 -0.66
C VAL A 172 9.22 -1.11 -2.09
N CYS A 173 10.09 -0.63 -2.96
CA CYS A 173 10.07 -0.95 -4.38
C CYS A 173 11.42 -1.45 -4.88
N VAL A 174 11.36 -2.47 -5.74
CA VAL A 174 12.51 -3.10 -6.40
C VAL A 174 12.17 -3.37 -7.87
N LYS A 175 13.15 -3.79 -8.66
CA LYS A 175 12.88 -4.19 -10.05
C LYS A 175 11.98 -5.43 -10.12
N LEU A 176 10.97 -5.38 -10.99
CA LEU A 176 10.00 -6.45 -11.19
C LEU A 176 10.67 -7.80 -11.49
N LYS A 177 11.58 -7.85 -12.45
CA LYS A 177 12.25 -9.08 -12.87
C LYS A 177 12.99 -9.76 -11.73
N VAL A 178 13.70 -8.98 -10.92
CA VAL A 178 14.46 -9.52 -9.78
C VAL A 178 13.52 -10.13 -8.74
N LEU A 179 12.41 -9.45 -8.43
CA LEU A 179 11.43 -10.00 -7.49
C LEU A 179 10.76 -11.27 -8.04
N GLN A 180 10.46 -11.32 -9.33
CA GLN A 180 9.93 -12.51 -9.99
C GLN A 180 10.89 -13.71 -9.88
N GLU A 181 12.18 -13.50 -10.10
CA GLU A 181 13.22 -14.54 -9.98
C GLU A 181 13.37 -15.02 -8.54
N LEU A 182 13.46 -14.09 -7.57
CA LEU A 182 13.58 -14.41 -6.15
C LEU A 182 12.40 -15.20 -5.59
N THR A 183 11.21 -14.95 -6.11
CA THR A 183 10.00 -15.67 -5.68
C THR A 183 9.74 -16.97 -6.46
N GLY A 184 10.59 -17.29 -7.44
CA GLY A 184 10.42 -18.46 -8.31
C GLY A 184 9.22 -18.35 -9.26
N ASN A 185 8.75 -17.13 -9.54
CA ASN A 185 7.59 -16.83 -10.39
C ASN A 185 7.96 -15.94 -11.59
N PRO A 186 8.93 -16.32 -12.44
CA PRO A 186 9.26 -15.52 -13.61
C PRO A 186 8.07 -15.41 -14.56
N GLY A 187 7.86 -14.22 -15.11
CA GLY A 187 6.74 -13.96 -16.02
C GLY A 187 5.36 -13.88 -15.34
N HIS A 188 5.31 -13.71 -14.01
CA HIS A 188 4.07 -13.58 -13.27
C HIS A 188 3.93 -12.23 -12.57
N LEU A 189 2.70 -11.74 -12.49
CA LEU A 189 2.29 -10.50 -11.84
C LEU A 189 1.28 -10.79 -10.74
N SER A 190 1.18 -9.90 -9.76
CA SER A 190 0.16 -9.95 -8.72
C SER A 190 -1.03 -9.07 -9.02
N GLN A 191 -0.81 -7.99 -9.76
CA GLN A 191 -1.83 -6.98 -10.09
C GLN A 191 -1.42 -6.16 -11.29
N ILE A 192 -2.42 -5.57 -11.97
CA ILE A 192 -2.24 -4.70 -13.12
C ILE A 192 -2.99 -3.40 -12.88
N PHE A 193 -2.32 -2.29 -13.15
CA PHE A 193 -2.88 -0.94 -13.12
C PHE A 193 -3.18 -0.51 -14.55
N ILE A 194 -4.40 -0.08 -14.80
CA ILE A 194 -4.90 0.28 -16.14
C ILE A 194 -5.29 1.75 -16.12
N LYS A 195 -4.85 2.47 -17.14
CA LYS A 195 -5.26 3.83 -17.44
C LYS A 195 -6.19 3.81 -18.64
N VAL A 196 -7.33 4.48 -18.54
CA VAL A 196 -8.31 4.58 -19.63
C VAL A 196 -8.29 5.98 -20.23
N GLU A 197 -8.82 6.13 -21.44
CA GLU A 197 -8.87 7.39 -22.15
C GLU A 197 -9.74 8.43 -21.41
N ASP A 198 -10.93 8.00 -20.94
CA ASP A 198 -11.82 8.83 -20.11
C ASP A 198 -12.10 8.10 -18.78
N PRO A 199 -11.63 8.62 -17.63
CA PRO A 199 -11.88 8.02 -16.33
C PRO A 199 -13.36 7.83 -15.98
N LYS A 200 -14.26 8.61 -16.60
CA LYS A 200 -15.71 8.47 -16.40
C LYS A 200 -16.25 7.17 -16.97
N ASN A 201 -15.58 6.62 -17.98
CA ASN A 201 -15.96 5.37 -18.63
C ASN A 201 -15.30 4.13 -17.97
N ALA A 202 -14.51 4.30 -16.92
CA ALA A 202 -13.80 3.19 -16.26
C ALA A 202 -14.73 2.03 -15.87
N GLN A 203 -15.94 2.34 -15.38
CA GLN A 203 -16.92 1.31 -15.01
C GLN A 203 -17.40 0.49 -16.22
N ALA A 204 -17.66 1.14 -17.35
CA ALA A 204 -18.08 0.46 -18.58
C ALA A 204 -16.94 -0.44 -19.13
N VAL A 205 -15.69 0.04 -19.05
CA VAL A 205 -14.51 -0.76 -19.43
C VAL A 205 -14.36 -1.98 -18.54
N VAL A 206 -14.57 -1.84 -17.21
CA VAL A 206 -14.54 -2.97 -16.28
C VAL A 206 -15.59 -4.03 -16.64
N GLU A 207 -16.81 -3.63 -17.00
CA GLU A 207 -17.87 -4.56 -17.40
C GLU A 207 -17.53 -5.30 -18.69
N GLN A 208 -16.96 -4.59 -19.68
CA GLN A 208 -16.48 -5.22 -20.91
C GLN A 208 -15.34 -6.22 -20.68
N LEU A 209 -14.37 -5.88 -19.82
CA LEU A 209 -13.26 -6.77 -19.50
C LEU A 209 -13.70 -7.99 -18.71
N ARG A 210 -14.78 -7.92 -17.92
CA ARG A 210 -15.34 -9.06 -17.18
C ARG A 210 -16.12 -10.03 -18.06
N ALA A 211 -16.63 -9.55 -19.19
CA ALA A 211 -17.42 -10.36 -20.14
C ALA A 211 -16.56 -11.22 -21.09
N LYS A 212 -15.27 -10.98 -21.13
CA LYS A 212 -14.26 -11.68 -21.95
C LYS A 212 -13.47 -12.67 -21.11
#